data_61edbd35683cfa78a06525e2e1f66b9d
#
_entry.id   61edbd35683cfa78a06525e2e1f66b9d
#
_cell.length_a   1.000
_cell.length_b   1.000
_cell.length_c   1.000
_cell.angle_alpha   90.00
_cell.angle_beta   90.00
_cell.angle_gamma   90.00
#
_symmetry.space_group_name_H-M   'P 1'
#
loop_
_entity.id
_entity.type
_entity.pdbx_description
1 polymer ?
#
loop_
_entity_poly.entity_id
_entity_poly.type
_entity_poly.pdbx_seq_one_letter_code
_entity_poly.pdbx_strand_id
1 'polypeptide(L)'
;CYTKCFYTPHHKEYKDYLTAVGLATYSYHKFIPQEYLHSSIKQRRELLAGLIDTDGSVDPIKNCFRFSTTSERLKDDFLWLCRSLGYNCSVSVDKRSDKYTLGVSYSIGIHTDDIIFTSNKHWSRFNKERNATRCYGRTNDHTRIISIKKVRRAECQCILVDDDKHLYITDDFIVTHNSYGLVLSMAEPLMTDADFRG
;
A
#
# COMPACT_ATOMS: atom_id res chain seq x y z
N CYS A 1 29.74 12.72 11.90
CA CYS A 1 28.49 12.95 11.20
C CYS A 1 27.98 14.34 11.59
N TYR A 2 28.01 15.31 10.67
CA TYR A 2 27.52 16.66 10.96
C TYR A 2 26.01 16.69 10.64
N THR A 3 25.19 16.69 11.67
CA THR A 3 23.76 16.91 11.52
C THR A 3 23.55 18.43 11.32
N LYS A 4 23.17 18.81 10.09
CA LYS A 4 22.73 20.19 9.83
C LYS A 4 21.31 20.36 10.39
N CYS A 5 21.19 21.08 11.51
CA CYS A 5 19.90 21.52 12.02
C CYS A 5 19.43 22.73 11.22
N PHE A 6 18.34 22.62 10.51
CA PHE A 6 17.69 23.75 9.88
C PHE A 6 16.67 24.35 10.87
N TYR A 7 16.92 25.57 11.31
CA TYR A 7 15.94 26.35 12.05
C TYR A 7 15.04 27.07 11.07
N THR A 8 13.77 26.73 11.04
CA THR A 8 12.77 27.51 10.30
C THR A 8 12.24 28.64 11.18
N PRO A 9 11.88 29.81 10.62
CA PRO A 9 11.30 30.91 11.40
C PRO A 9 10.04 30.51 12.18
N HIS A 10 9.30 29.49 11.70
CA HIS A 10 8.06 28.99 12.28
C HIS A 10 8.23 27.67 13.04
N HIS A 11 9.43 27.39 13.57
CA HIS A 11 9.72 26.13 14.23
C HIS A 11 8.74 25.77 15.36
N LYS A 12 8.33 26.77 16.15
CA LYS A 12 7.40 26.57 17.26
C LYS A 12 6.01 26.18 16.77
N GLU A 13 5.46 26.94 15.83
CA GLU A 13 4.14 26.68 15.23
C GLU A 13 4.10 25.30 14.58
N TYR A 14 5.15 24.94 13.84
CA TYR A 14 5.27 23.63 13.20
C TYR A 14 5.34 22.49 14.23
N LYS A 15 6.10 22.66 15.31
CA LYS A 15 6.16 21.69 16.41
C LYS A 15 4.82 21.53 17.11
N ASP A 16 4.15 22.65 17.39
CA ASP A 16 2.84 22.66 18.03
C ASP A 16 1.79 21.95 17.15
N TYR A 17 1.82 22.20 15.83
CA TYR A 17 0.99 21.48 14.85
C TYR A 17 1.28 19.97 14.86
N LEU A 18 2.54 19.55 14.75
CA LEU A 18 2.90 18.13 14.78
C LEU A 18 2.48 17.44 16.09
N THR A 19 2.51 18.18 17.20
CA THR A 19 2.05 17.67 18.50
C THR A 19 0.53 17.53 18.51
N ALA A 20 -0.18 18.52 17.99
CA ALA A 20 -1.65 18.52 17.93
C ALA A 20 -2.18 17.36 17.05
N VAL A 21 -1.53 17.05 15.94
CA VAL A 21 -1.90 15.94 15.07
C VAL A 21 -1.31 14.59 15.50
N GLY A 22 -0.57 14.54 16.61
CA GLY A 22 0.00 13.30 17.17
C GLY A 22 1.24 12.76 16.44
N LEU A 23 1.87 13.56 15.57
CA LEU A 23 3.06 13.15 14.80
C LEU A 23 4.39 13.41 15.53
N ALA A 24 4.37 14.19 16.63
CA ALA A 24 5.52 14.36 17.50
C ALA A 24 5.70 13.15 18.43
N THR A 25 5.99 12.00 17.86
CA THR A 25 6.04 10.70 18.55
C THR A 25 7.25 9.87 18.13
N TYR A 26 7.49 8.77 18.82
CA TYR A 26 8.55 7.83 18.49
C TYR A 26 8.31 7.13 17.16
N SER A 27 9.37 6.63 16.53
CA SER A 27 9.33 6.00 15.19
C SER A 27 8.30 4.88 15.06
N TYR A 28 8.13 4.08 16.12
CA TYR A 28 7.21 2.94 16.14
C TYR A 28 5.74 3.31 16.34
N HIS A 29 5.43 4.58 16.63
CA HIS A 29 4.06 5.10 16.74
C HIS A 29 3.69 6.04 15.59
N LYS A 30 4.58 6.24 14.62
CA LYS A 30 4.29 7.09 13.46
C LYS A 30 3.14 6.53 12.63
N PHE A 31 2.41 7.42 11.99
CA PHE A 31 1.28 7.11 11.12
C PHE A 31 1.09 8.22 10.07
N ILE A 32 0.24 7.98 9.09
CA ILE A 32 -0.22 9.03 8.16
C ILE A 32 -1.61 9.46 8.62
N PRO A 33 -1.84 10.77 8.90
CA PRO A 33 -3.17 11.25 9.24
C PRO A 33 -4.19 10.95 8.14
N GLN A 34 -5.42 10.61 8.53
CA GLN A 34 -6.47 10.17 7.60
C GLN A 34 -6.81 11.23 6.54
N GLU A 35 -6.75 12.50 6.89
CA GLU A 35 -6.96 13.62 5.98
C GLU A 35 -5.98 13.63 4.79
N TYR A 36 -4.73 13.16 5.01
CA TYR A 36 -3.76 13.03 3.92
C TYR A 36 -4.01 11.78 3.08
N LEU A 37 -4.42 10.69 3.69
CA LEU A 37 -4.77 9.47 2.96
C LEU A 37 -5.98 9.68 2.04
N HIS A 38 -6.98 10.43 2.50
CA HIS A 38 -8.20 10.72 1.73
C HIS A 38 -8.13 12.01 0.90
N SER A 39 -6.95 12.61 0.78
CA SER A 39 -6.72 13.81 -0.03
C SER A 39 -6.77 13.52 -1.54
N SER A 40 -6.67 14.55 -2.37
CA SER A 40 -6.65 14.40 -3.83
C SER A 40 -5.52 13.50 -4.31
N ILE A 41 -5.67 12.89 -5.50
CA ILE A 41 -4.63 12.04 -6.11
C ILE A 41 -3.29 12.79 -6.20
N LYS A 42 -3.32 14.09 -6.53
CA LYS A 42 -2.12 14.92 -6.61
C LYS A 42 -1.41 15.00 -5.27
N GLN A 43 -2.15 15.33 -4.21
CA GLN A 43 -1.59 15.45 -2.86
C GLN A 43 -1.06 14.12 -2.33
N ARG A 44 -1.76 13.00 -2.61
CA ARG A 44 -1.28 11.67 -2.25
C ARG A 44 0.01 11.28 -2.97
N ARG A 45 0.17 11.67 -4.25
CA ARG A 45 1.42 11.49 -5.00
C ARG A 45 2.56 12.31 -4.43
N GLU A 46 2.31 13.55 -4.05
CA GLU A 46 3.29 14.42 -3.41
C GLU A 46 3.70 13.89 -2.03
N LEU A 47 2.75 13.39 -1.24
CA LEU A 47 3.02 12.73 0.04
C LEU A 47 3.90 11.50 -0.14
N LEU A 48 3.56 10.63 -1.11
CA LEU A 48 4.36 9.43 -1.40
C LEU A 48 5.78 9.80 -1.82
N ALA A 49 5.94 10.80 -2.69
CA ALA A 49 7.24 11.29 -3.11
C ALA A 49 8.07 11.80 -1.93
N GLY A 50 7.47 12.58 -1.03
CA GLY A 50 8.13 13.06 0.19
C GLY A 50 8.59 11.93 1.10
N LEU A 51 7.78 10.89 1.30
CA LEU A 51 8.14 9.71 2.10
C LEU A 51 9.30 8.93 1.46
N ILE A 52 9.29 8.76 0.14
CA ILE A 52 10.38 8.09 -0.59
C ILE A 52 11.64 8.95 -0.58
N ASP A 53 11.53 10.27 -0.72
CA ASP A 53 12.67 11.17 -0.72
C ASP A 53 13.41 11.22 0.63
N THR A 54 12.68 11.08 1.73
CA THR A 54 13.26 11.11 3.08
C THR A 54 13.79 9.73 3.50
N ASP A 55 12.91 8.78 3.66
CA ASP A 55 13.18 7.47 4.27
C ASP A 55 13.17 6.31 3.25
N GLY A 56 12.90 6.61 1.98
CA GLY A 56 12.92 5.63 0.92
C GLY A 56 14.30 5.40 0.32
N SER A 57 14.38 4.33 -0.46
CA SER A 57 15.57 3.97 -1.25
C SER A 57 15.17 3.32 -2.56
N VAL A 58 16.06 3.40 -3.54
CA VAL A 58 15.95 2.67 -4.81
C VAL A 58 16.91 1.49 -4.76
N ASP A 59 16.39 0.29 -4.99
CA ASP A 59 17.22 -0.90 -5.18
C ASP A 59 17.70 -0.95 -6.66
N PRO A 60 18.99 -0.71 -6.96
CA PRO A 60 19.46 -0.62 -8.32
C PRO A 60 19.48 -1.96 -9.05
N ILE A 61 19.47 -3.08 -8.29
CA ILE A 61 19.48 -4.44 -8.86
C ILE A 61 18.06 -4.86 -9.23
N LYS A 62 17.13 -4.67 -8.30
CA LYS A 62 15.72 -5.02 -8.48
C LYS A 62 14.93 -3.92 -9.15
N ASN A 63 15.49 -2.72 -9.19
CA ASN A 63 14.88 -1.50 -9.72
C ASN A 63 13.47 -1.28 -9.13
N CYS A 64 13.35 -1.42 -7.83
CA CYS A 64 12.13 -1.17 -7.08
C CYS A 64 12.40 -0.14 -6.00
N PHE A 65 11.36 0.60 -5.65
CA PHE A 65 11.43 1.53 -4.53
C PHE A 65 11.18 0.76 -3.24
N ARG A 66 11.90 1.14 -2.18
CA ARG A 66 11.74 0.56 -0.85
C ARG A 66 11.49 1.65 0.16
N PHE A 67 10.53 1.40 1.02
CA PHE A 67 10.27 2.18 2.22
C PHE A 67 10.36 1.25 3.43
N SER A 68 11.00 1.69 4.51
CA SER A 68 11.17 0.87 5.71
C SER A 68 10.66 1.62 6.94
N THR A 69 9.95 0.92 7.81
CA THR A 69 9.43 1.47 9.06
C THR A 69 9.37 0.42 10.17
N THR A 70 9.44 0.87 11.42
CA THR A 70 9.19 0.04 12.61
C THR A 70 7.75 0.18 13.11
N SER A 71 6.99 1.14 12.57
CA SER A 71 5.58 1.31 12.91
C SER A 71 4.72 0.41 12.04
N GLU A 72 3.93 -0.45 12.70
CA GLU A 72 2.94 -1.28 12.01
C GLU A 72 1.85 -0.42 11.37
N ARG A 73 1.37 0.59 12.11
CA ARG A 73 0.36 1.52 11.59
C ARG A 73 0.87 2.29 10.37
N LEU A 74 2.10 2.83 10.42
CA LEU A 74 2.68 3.51 9.26
C LEU A 74 2.87 2.56 8.07
N LYS A 75 3.19 1.30 8.31
CA LYS A 75 3.25 0.26 7.27
C LYS A 75 1.87 0.11 6.58
N ASP A 76 0.79 0.00 7.35
CA ASP A 76 -0.55 -0.18 6.80
C ASP A 76 -1.04 1.09 6.07
N ASP A 77 -0.81 2.27 6.65
CA ASP A 77 -1.13 3.56 6.03
C ASP A 77 -0.34 3.76 4.72
N PHE A 78 0.93 3.38 4.68
CA PHE A 78 1.76 3.48 3.49
C PHE A 78 1.31 2.51 2.39
N LEU A 79 0.94 1.28 2.74
CA LEU A 79 0.34 0.33 1.81
C LEU A 79 -0.96 0.85 1.23
N TRP A 80 -1.81 1.40 2.08
CA TRP A 80 -3.06 2.02 1.65
C TRP A 80 -2.80 3.15 0.66
N LEU A 81 -1.85 4.05 0.98
CA LEU A 81 -1.44 5.16 0.12
C LEU A 81 -1.00 4.66 -1.26
N CYS A 82 -0.09 3.69 -1.30
CA CYS A 82 0.42 3.14 -2.55
C CYS A 82 -0.67 2.46 -3.39
N ARG A 83 -1.49 1.62 -2.77
CA ARG A 83 -2.57 0.89 -3.45
C ARG A 83 -3.65 1.85 -3.96
N SER A 84 -3.95 2.91 -3.20
CA SER A 84 -4.90 3.95 -3.63
C SER A 84 -4.45 4.73 -4.86
N LEU A 85 -3.15 4.68 -5.18
CA LEU A 85 -2.53 5.24 -6.38
C LEU A 85 -2.32 4.20 -7.49
N GLY A 86 -2.76 2.95 -7.27
CA GLY A 86 -2.66 1.85 -8.22
C GLY A 86 -1.31 1.13 -8.23
N TYR A 87 -0.46 1.32 -7.21
CA TYR A 87 0.86 0.69 -7.17
C TYR A 87 0.81 -0.68 -6.49
N ASN A 88 1.48 -1.65 -7.12
CA ASN A 88 1.69 -2.97 -6.54
C ASN A 88 2.77 -2.94 -5.48
N CYS A 89 2.48 -3.48 -4.30
CA CYS A 89 3.38 -3.49 -3.17
C CYS A 89 3.63 -4.90 -2.66
N SER A 90 4.87 -5.14 -2.25
CA SER A 90 5.27 -6.33 -1.49
C SER A 90 5.73 -5.94 -0.09
N VAL A 91 5.43 -6.75 0.90
CA VAL A 91 5.84 -6.51 2.29
C VAL A 91 6.74 -7.64 2.74
N SER A 92 7.86 -7.29 3.34
CA SER A 92 8.70 -8.21 4.10
C SER A 92 8.83 -7.74 5.54
N VAL A 93 8.77 -8.70 6.45
CA VAL A 93 8.90 -8.46 7.89
C VAL A 93 10.24 -9.00 8.33
N ASP A 94 11.07 -8.14 8.88
CA ASP A 94 12.36 -8.50 9.46
C ASP A 94 12.23 -8.45 10.99
N LYS A 95 12.36 -9.61 11.61
CA LYS A 95 12.38 -9.75 13.07
C LYS A 95 13.83 -9.80 13.52
N ARG A 96 14.40 -8.65 13.82
CA ARG A 96 15.77 -8.57 14.32
C ARG A 96 15.80 -8.87 15.81
N SER A 97 16.63 -9.82 16.17
CA SER A 97 16.90 -10.23 17.54
C SER A 97 18.41 -10.23 17.78
N ASP A 98 19.07 -9.11 17.43
CA ASP A 98 20.47 -8.95 17.76
C ASP A 98 20.64 -8.21 19.11
N LYS A 99 21.87 -8.24 19.62
CA LYS A 99 22.25 -7.70 20.95
C LYS A 99 21.89 -6.21 21.15
N TYR A 100 21.61 -5.49 20.07
CA TYR A 100 21.44 -4.04 20.07
C TYR A 100 20.08 -3.56 19.54
N THR A 101 19.30 -4.46 18.91
CA THR A 101 18.06 -4.06 18.24
C THR A 101 17.01 -5.15 18.40
N LEU A 102 16.22 -5.03 19.49
CA LEU A 102 14.99 -5.80 19.63
C LEU A 102 13.87 -5.05 18.93
N GLY A 103 13.35 -5.62 17.84
CA GLY A 103 12.21 -5.00 17.18
C GLY A 103 11.83 -5.64 15.85
N VAL A 104 10.62 -5.34 15.45
CA VAL A 104 10.10 -5.69 14.12
C VAL A 104 10.33 -4.52 13.18
N SER A 105 10.87 -4.78 12.02
CA SER A 105 10.98 -3.81 10.93
C SER A 105 10.20 -4.31 9.72
N TYR A 106 9.45 -3.42 9.12
CA TYR A 106 8.67 -3.67 7.91
C TYR A 106 9.37 -3.01 6.74
N SER A 107 9.59 -3.75 5.67
CA SER A 107 10.14 -3.24 4.42
C SER A 107 9.11 -3.44 3.31
N ILE A 108 8.67 -2.32 2.72
CA ILE A 108 7.68 -2.28 1.66
C ILE A 108 8.39 -2.01 0.34
N GLY A 109 8.27 -2.93 -0.60
CA GLY A 109 8.74 -2.77 -1.96
C GLY A 109 7.61 -2.29 -2.86
N ILE A 110 7.85 -1.22 -3.63
CA ILE A 110 6.90 -0.66 -4.59
C ILE A 110 7.39 -1.00 -5.99
N HIS A 111 6.55 -1.66 -6.76
CA HIS A 111 6.83 -2.04 -8.14
C HIS A 111 6.03 -1.13 -9.07
N THR A 112 6.72 -0.19 -9.73
CA THR A 112 6.11 0.78 -10.63
C THR A 112 7.13 1.30 -11.64
N ASP A 113 6.66 1.72 -12.80
CA ASP A 113 7.42 2.43 -13.82
C ASP A 113 7.37 3.94 -13.61
N ASP A 114 6.47 4.41 -12.75
CA ASP A 114 6.33 5.80 -12.42
C ASP A 114 7.53 6.30 -11.61
N ILE A 115 7.87 7.56 -11.81
CA ILE A 115 8.82 8.26 -10.97
C ILE A 115 8.06 8.77 -9.74
N ILE A 116 8.31 8.13 -8.60
CA ILE A 116 7.64 8.44 -7.32
C ILE A 116 8.57 9.14 -6.34
N PHE A 117 9.50 9.93 -6.83
CA PHE A 117 10.45 10.70 -6.03
C PHE A 117 10.80 12.02 -6.74
N THR A 118 11.31 12.99 -6.00
CA THR A 118 11.78 14.28 -6.53
C THR A 118 13.25 14.52 -6.27
N SER A 119 13.82 13.85 -5.27
CA SER A 119 15.21 14.03 -4.85
C SER A 119 16.22 13.48 -5.85
N ASN A 120 17.26 14.28 -6.15
CA ASN A 120 18.36 13.88 -7.02
C ASN A 120 19.14 12.64 -6.50
N LYS A 121 19.07 12.33 -5.21
CA LYS A 121 19.76 11.17 -4.64
C LYS A 121 19.28 9.83 -5.24
N HIS A 122 18.05 9.79 -5.74
CA HIS A 122 17.45 8.59 -6.30
C HIS A 122 17.71 8.43 -7.79
N TRP A 123 17.93 9.53 -8.53
CA TRP A 123 18.17 9.50 -9.97
C TRP A 123 19.39 8.67 -10.36
N SER A 124 20.47 8.72 -9.61
CA SER A 124 21.70 7.96 -9.89
C SER A 124 21.51 6.44 -9.75
N ARG A 125 20.48 5.99 -9.01
CA ARG A 125 20.18 4.58 -8.78
C ARG A 125 19.01 4.06 -9.61
N PHE A 126 18.18 4.96 -10.09
CA PHE A 126 17.00 4.61 -10.89
C PHE A 126 17.36 4.48 -12.37
N ASN A 127 17.06 3.33 -12.95
CA ASN A 127 17.24 3.08 -14.37
C ASN A 127 15.88 2.82 -15.01
N LYS A 128 15.38 3.82 -15.74
CA LYS A 128 14.05 3.79 -16.37
C LYS A 128 13.91 2.67 -17.39
N GLU A 129 14.94 2.44 -18.22
CA GLU A 129 14.93 1.42 -19.27
C GLU A 129 14.88 0.02 -18.67
N ARG A 130 15.63 -0.21 -17.59
CA ARG A 130 15.66 -1.48 -16.89
C ARG A 130 14.34 -1.76 -16.17
N ASN A 131 13.65 -0.72 -15.73
CA ASN A 131 12.34 -0.82 -15.10
C ASN A 131 11.29 -1.28 -16.11
N ALA A 132 11.21 -0.61 -17.25
CA ALA A 132 10.31 -0.96 -18.33
C ALA A 132 10.46 -2.44 -18.77
N THR A 133 11.69 -2.93 -18.90
CA THR A 133 11.95 -4.31 -19.32
C THR A 133 11.54 -5.36 -18.28
N ARG A 134 11.61 -5.04 -16.98
CA ARG A 134 11.25 -5.98 -15.91
C ARG A 134 9.78 -5.98 -15.55
N CYS A 135 9.11 -4.86 -15.66
CA CYS A 135 7.68 -4.78 -15.41
C CYS A 135 6.88 -5.52 -16.46
N TYR A 136 7.29 -5.49 -17.73
CA TYR A 136 6.68 -6.28 -18.83
C TYR A 136 6.75 -7.79 -18.62
N GLY A 137 7.74 -8.31 -17.88
CA GLY A 137 7.88 -9.75 -17.60
C GLY A 137 7.17 -10.24 -16.34
N ARG A 138 6.63 -9.35 -15.52
CA ARG A 138 5.94 -9.66 -14.25
C ARG A 138 4.58 -9.00 -14.16
N THR A 139 3.83 -8.97 -15.22
CA THR A 139 2.39 -8.67 -15.20
C THR A 139 1.62 -9.78 -14.48
N ASN A 140 2.00 -10.07 -13.23
CA ASN A 140 1.12 -10.74 -12.30
C ASN A 140 0.14 -9.71 -11.72
N ASP A 141 -0.53 -8.98 -12.60
CA ASP A 141 -1.70 -8.15 -12.26
C ASP A 141 -2.91 -9.01 -11.87
N HIS A 142 -2.68 -10.32 -11.74
CA HIS A 142 -3.72 -11.26 -11.35
C HIS A 142 -3.67 -11.50 -9.85
N THR A 143 -4.72 -11.09 -9.18
CA THR A 143 -5.01 -11.53 -7.82
C THR A 143 -5.26 -13.04 -7.83
N ARG A 144 -4.52 -13.78 -6.99
CA ARG A 144 -4.68 -15.23 -6.85
C ARG A 144 -5.35 -15.57 -5.54
N ILE A 145 -6.34 -16.43 -5.58
CA ILE A 145 -6.90 -17.04 -4.38
C ILE A 145 -5.89 -18.07 -3.87
N ILE A 146 -5.27 -17.81 -2.72
CA ILE A 146 -4.27 -18.69 -2.11
C ILE A 146 -4.87 -19.65 -1.09
N SER A 147 -6.00 -19.32 -0.49
CA SER A 147 -6.75 -20.22 0.39
C SER A 147 -8.21 -19.80 0.49
N ILE A 148 -9.08 -20.77 0.69
CA ILE A 148 -10.50 -20.58 1.01
C ILE A 148 -10.75 -21.31 2.31
N LYS A 149 -11.29 -20.61 3.32
CA LYS A 149 -11.63 -21.19 4.62
C LYS A 149 -13.08 -20.87 4.95
N LYS A 150 -13.81 -21.88 5.37
CA LYS A 150 -15.15 -21.67 5.93
C LYS A 150 -15.03 -20.94 7.26
N VAL A 151 -15.67 -19.79 7.40
CA VAL A 151 -15.60 -18.97 8.60
C VAL A 151 -16.89 -19.16 9.42
N ARG A 152 -17.99 -18.57 8.96
CA ARG A 152 -19.29 -18.59 9.64
C ARG A 152 -20.41 -18.30 8.64
N ARG A 153 -21.64 -18.61 9.03
CA ARG A 153 -22.82 -18.03 8.38
C ARG A 153 -23.07 -16.64 9.00
N ALA A 154 -23.30 -15.66 8.16
CA ALA A 154 -23.66 -14.31 8.57
C ALA A 154 -24.67 -13.76 7.58
N GLU A 155 -25.47 -12.80 8.03
CA GLU A 155 -26.30 -12.02 7.14
C GLU A 155 -25.38 -11.20 6.22
N CYS A 156 -25.71 -11.20 4.93
CA CYS A 156 -24.97 -10.50 3.90
C CYS A 156 -25.94 -9.58 3.15
N GLN A 157 -25.42 -8.42 2.73
CA GLN A 157 -26.16 -7.47 1.94
C GLN A 157 -25.56 -7.38 0.54
N CYS A 158 -26.39 -7.51 -0.48
CA CYS A 158 -25.99 -7.17 -1.84
C CYS A 158 -26.04 -5.65 -2.02
N ILE A 159 -25.01 -5.11 -2.60
CA ILE A 159 -24.95 -3.69 -2.98
C ILE A 159 -25.25 -3.55 -4.46
N LEU A 160 -26.01 -2.53 -4.83
CA LEU A 160 -26.16 -2.10 -6.21
C LEU A 160 -25.26 -0.89 -6.42
N VAL A 161 -24.44 -0.94 -7.46
CA VAL A 161 -23.52 0.13 -7.83
C VAL A 161 -24.02 0.76 -9.12
N ASP A 162 -24.13 2.07 -9.13
CA ASP A 162 -24.52 2.88 -10.29
C ASP A 162 -23.29 3.11 -11.20
N ASP A 163 -22.87 2.05 -11.85
CA ASP A 163 -21.77 2.01 -12.82
C ASP A 163 -22.12 0.98 -13.91
N ASP A 164 -21.82 1.27 -15.16
CA ASP A 164 -22.15 0.42 -16.32
C ASP A 164 -21.59 -1.02 -16.19
N LYS A 165 -20.47 -1.17 -15.52
CA LYS A 165 -19.81 -2.47 -15.30
C LYS A 165 -20.10 -3.05 -13.91
N HIS A 166 -20.88 -2.33 -13.10
CA HIS A 166 -21.16 -2.70 -11.70
C HIS A 166 -19.91 -3.00 -10.85
N LEU A 167 -18.80 -2.28 -11.15
CA LEU A 167 -17.55 -2.44 -10.47
C LEU A 167 -17.51 -1.61 -9.19
N TYR A 168 -16.93 -2.18 -8.14
CA TYR A 168 -16.61 -1.48 -6.92
C TYR A 168 -15.25 -1.95 -6.35
N ILE A 169 -14.72 -1.20 -5.42
CA ILE A 169 -13.43 -1.47 -4.80
C ILE A 169 -13.67 -1.94 -3.37
N THR A 170 -13.11 -3.09 -3.03
CA THR A 170 -13.10 -3.62 -1.66
C THR A 170 -11.87 -3.11 -0.90
N ASP A 171 -11.72 -3.56 0.35
CA ASP A 171 -10.51 -3.38 1.11
C ASP A 171 -9.29 -3.84 0.30
N ASP A 172 -8.14 -3.25 0.57
CA ASP A 172 -6.90 -3.48 -0.21
C ASP A 172 -6.96 -3.07 -1.70
N PHE A 173 -7.95 -2.28 -2.10
CA PHE A 173 -8.15 -1.77 -3.47
C PHE A 173 -8.33 -2.88 -4.51
N ILE A 174 -8.93 -4.00 -4.12
CA ILE A 174 -9.30 -5.06 -5.07
C ILE A 174 -10.57 -4.63 -5.80
N VAL A 175 -10.47 -4.52 -7.12
CA VAL A 175 -11.62 -4.25 -7.97
C VAL A 175 -12.43 -5.53 -8.13
N THR A 176 -13.72 -5.47 -7.86
CA THR A 176 -14.65 -6.58 -8.02
C THR A 176 -16.01 -6.07 -8.48
N HIS A 177 -16.89 -6.97 -8.83
CA HIS A 177 -18.27 -6.64 -9.17
C HIS A 177 -19.23 -7.48 -8.34
N ASN A 178 -20.49 -7.07 -8.28
CA ASN A 178 -21.53 -7.80 -7.57
C ASN A 178 -21.74 -9.17 -8.22
N SER A 179 -21.72 -10.21 -7.41
CA SER A 179 -21.66 -11.62 -7.84
C SER A 179 -22.98 -12.19 -8.38
N TYR A 180 -23.90 -11.36 -8.89
CA TYR A 180 -25.15 -11.89 -9.43
C TYR A 180 -24.89 -12.95 -10.52
N GLY A 181 -23.94 -12.70 -11.42
CA GLY A 181 -23.54 -13.67 -12.44
C GLY A 181 -22.84 -14.90 -11.85
N LEU A 182 -22.05 -14.73 -10.79
CA LEU A 182 -21.39 -15.84 -10.11
C LEU A 182 -22.38 -16.70 -9.35
N VAL A 183 -23.36 -16.09 -8.69
CA VAL A 183 -24.45 -16.81 -7.99
C VAL A 183 -25.29 -17.58 -8.99
N LEU A 184 -25.62 -17.00 -10.14
CA LEU A 184 -26.36 -17.72 -11.20
C LEU A 184 -25.52 -18.88 -11.77
N SER A 185 -24.24 -18.67 -12.07
CA SER A 185 -23.37 -19.72 -12.60
C SER A 185 -23.07 -20.83 -11.59
N MET A 186 -23.13 -20.55 -10.29
CA MET A 186 -23.02 -21.57 -9.24
C MET A 186 -24.38 -22.20 -8.90
N ALA A 187 -25.48 -21.47 -9.01
CA ALA A 187 -26.80 -21.99 -8.71
C ALA A 187 -27.32 -22.91 -9.83
N GLU A 188 -26.95 -22.65 -11.07
CA GLU A 188 -27.41 -23.45 -12.20
C GLU A 188 -26.96 -24.92 -12.12
N PRO A 189 -25.69 -25.26 -11.83
CA PRO A 189 -25.30 -26.66 -11.56
C PRO A 189 -25.95 -27.24 -10.32
N LEU A 190 -26.11 -26.46 -9.24
CA LEU A 190 -26.76 -26.90 -8.00
C LEU A 190 -28.24 -27.18 -8.16
N MET A 191 -28.89 -26.52 -9.11
CA MET A 191 -30.31 -26.75 -9.41
C MET A 191 -30.52 -27.92 -10.38
N THR A 192 -29.51 -28.26 -11.18
CA THR A 192 -29.59 -29.33 -12.18
C THR A 192 -28.99 -30.65 -11.70
N ASP A 193 -28.14 -30.63 -10.69
CA ASP A 193 -27.49 -31.85 -10.15
C ASP A 193 -28.30 -32.42 -9.01
N ALA A 194 -28.88 -33.60 -9.25
CA ALA A 194 -29.74 -34.31 -8.28
C ALA A 194 -28.97 -34.76 -7.01
N ASP A 195 -27.63 -34.88 -7.11
CA ASP A 195 -26.76 -35.32 -6.00
C ASP A 195 -26.53 -34.19 -4.96
N PHE A 196 -26.87 -32.94 -5.30
CA PHE A 196 -26.79 -31.79 -4.37
C PHE A 196 -28.08 -31.58 -3.55
N ARG A 197 -29.12 -32.39 -3.74
CA ARG A 197 -30.41 -32.32 -3.05
C ARG A 197 -30.48 -33.17 -1.76
N GLY A 198 -29.33 -33.56 -1.20
CA GLY A 198 -29.23 -34.26 0.06
C GLY A 198 -29.14 -33.34 1.27
#